data_bc228e2d720891b077a625e64f2bb0c3
#
_entry.id   bc228e2d720891b077a625e64f2bb0c3
#
_cell.length_a   1.000
_cell.length_b   1.000
_cell.length_c   1.000
_cell.angle_alpha   90.00
_cell.angle_beta   90.00
_cell.angle_gamma   90.00
#
_symmetry.space_group_name_H-M   'P 1'
#
loop_
_entity.id
_entity.type
_entity.pdbx_description
1 polymer ?
#
loop_
_entity_poly.entity_id
_entity_poly.type
_entity_poly.pdbx_seq_one_letter_code
_entity_poly.pdbx_strand_id
1 'polypeptide(L)'
;MKKNISIIAAIFLCTCVFAAELTASFVTSEAAKKDSVEESVSYLKTQISKMTVAAEKRAAWIFLASLQEQMALYEDAQKSYAQAAGIAAGDAEGMPKKTNEQIVLDAVRCALSYGDYATADSYLNSAVRNSKNANVQAYIKLYTQWSALCKADDVMGLQEPLVMLQAYLKVDSMNAVKPAVLLTLWYVTGDTSYSQQITKLYPKSIEASIVRGDAQLLPTPFWFFVPKSGEAEQGTGSIAMPEEPKQTAAEKNATAAEASVAPARFTKWQLGLFRTESNAKLLADEVKAKGFDAYITTEKRASGTTYFIVLVREDKNGNVADRLRSSGYDCYGVE
;
A
#
# COMPACT_ATOMS: atom_id res chain seq x y z
N MET A 1 -83.63 -7.28 -35.33
CA MET A 1 -82.81 -6.57 -34.39
C MET A 1 -81.56 -7.46 -34.07
N LYS A 2 -80.47 -7.24 -34.69
CA LYS A 2 -79.21 -7.98 -34.43
C LYS A 2 -78.27 -7.09 -33.60
N LYS A 3 -77.97 -7.48 -32.38
CA LYS A 3 -77.02 -6.81 -31.49
C LYS A 3 -75.62 -7.31 -31.80
N ASN A 4 -74.82 -6.44 -32.35
CA ASN A 4 -73.33 -6.69 -32.48
C ASN A 4 -72.68 -6.42 -31.13
N ILE A 5 -72.11 -7.44 -30.55
CA ILE A 5 -71.23 -7.35 -29.37
C ILE A 5 -69.81 -7.29 -29.89
N SER A 6 -69.22 -6.07 -29.84
CA SER A 6 -67.79 -5.90 -30.08
C SER A 6 -66.98 -6.28 -28.85
N ILE A 7 -66.20 -7.36 -28.94
CA ILE A 7 -65.27 -7.76 -27.91
C ILE A 7 -63.95 -7.01 -28.19
N ILE A 8 -63.64 -6.02 -27.35
CA ILE A 8 -62.34 -5.33 -27.35
C ILE A 8 -61.37 -6.23 -26.55
N ALA A 9 -60.56 -6.97 -27.26
CA ALA A 9 -59.44 -7.68 -26.63
C ALA A 9 -58.31 -6.69 -26.32
N ALA A 10 -58.20 -6.28 -25.05
CA ALA A 10 -57.06 -5.52 -24.56
C ALA A 10 -55.86 -6.44 -24.45
N ILE A 11 -54.97 -6.39 -25.44
CA ILE A 11 -53.66 -7.05 -25.38
C ILE A 11 -52.78 -6.26 -24.41
N PHE A 12 -52.66 -6.77 -23.18
CA PHE A 12 -51.72 -6.28 -22.18
C PHE A 12 -50.31 -6.72 -22.63
N LEU A 13 -49.62 -5.87 -23.36
CA LEU A 13 -48.19 -6.07 -23.68
C LEU A 13 -47.40 -5.87 -22.40
N CYS A 14 -47.16 -6.95 -21.67
CA CYS A 14 -46.26 -6.97 -20.55
C CYS A 14 -44.82 -6.84 -21.13
N THR A 15 -44.33 -5.62 -21.30
CA THR A 15 -42.94 -5.36 -21.60
C THR A 15 -42.16 -5.72 -20.34
N CYS A 16 -41.68 -6.96 -20.26
CA CYS A 16 -40.60 -7.33 -19.34
C CYS A 16 -39.39 -6.52 -19.74
N VAL A 17 -39.17 -5.38 -19.12
CA VAL A 17 -37.87 -4.69 -19.14
C VAL A 17 -36.94 -5.63 -18.38
N PHE A 18 -36.22 -6.50 -19.11
CA PHE A 18 -35.05 -7.17 -18.57
C PHE A 18 -34.07 -6.04 -18.28
N ALA A 19 -33.99 -5.62 -17.03
CA ALA A 19 -32.86 -4.84 -16.58
C ALA A 19 -31.63 -5.70 -16.88
N ALA A 20 -30.78 -5.27 -17.81
CA ALA A 20 -29.53 -5.98 -18.09
C ALA A 20 -28.78 -6.12 -16.77
N GLU A 21 -28.49 -7.36 -16.39
CA GLU A 21 -27.75 -7.61 -15.16
C GLU A 21 -26.38 -6.93 -15.27
N LEU A 22 -26.01 -6.19 -14.22
CA LEU A 22 -24.73 -5.50 -14.16
C LEU A 22 -23.59 -6.54 -14.07
N THR A 23 -22.80 -6.65 -15.12
CA THR A 23 -21.61 -7.51 -15.13
C THR A 23 -20.41 -6.75 -14.56
N ALA A 24 -19.48 -7.48 -13.92
CA ALA A 24 -18.24 -6.90 -13.42
C ALA A 24 -17.40 -6.29 -14.56
N SER A 25 -17.31 -6.98 -15.68
CA SER A 25 -16.59 -6.51 -16.86
C SER A 25 -17.12 -5.17 -17.37
N PHE A 26 -18.44 -5.00 -17.47
CA PHE A 26 -19.06 -3.74 -17.86
C PHE A 26 -18.76 -2.64 -16.82
N VAL A 27 -19.00 -2.90 -15.54
CA VAL A 27 -18.83 -1.91 -14.48
C VAL A 27 -17.37 -1.46 -14.35
N THR A 28 -16.40 -2.38 -14.45
CA THR A 28 -14.97 -2.02 -14.40
C THR A 28 -14.52 -1.24 -15.63
N SER A 29 -15.03 -1.58 -16.82
CA SER A 29 -14.78 -0.84 -18.06
C SER A 29 -15.32 0.61 -17.98
N GLU A 30 -16.51 0.80 -17.41
CA GLU A 30 -17.09 2.14 -17.21
C GLU A 30 -16.35 2.93 -16.13
N ALA A 31 -15.86 2.26 -15.09
CA ALA A 31 -15.01 2.89 -14.07
C ALA A 31 -13.71 3.43 -14.67
N ALA A 32 -13.08 2.66 -15.57
CA ALA A 32 -11.84 3.06 -16.24
C ALA A 32 -11.98 4.29 -17.15
N LYS A 33 -13.20 4.70 -17.49
CA LYS A 33 -13.48 5.89 -18.32
C LYS A 33 -13.73 7.16 -17.50
N LYS A 34 -13.69 7.08 -16.18
CA LYS A 34 -13.92 8.24 -15.31
C LYS A 34 -12.74 9.20 -15.36
N ASP A 35 -13.00 10.47 -15.12
CA ASP A 35 -12.00 11.54 -15.25
C ASP A 35 -10.98 11.50 -14.11
N SER A 36 -11.33 10.89 -12.97
CA SER A 36 -10.41 10.69 -11.84
C SER A 36 -10.55 9.30 -11.24
N VAL A 37 -9.53 8.90 -10.47
CA VAL A 37 -9.52 7.60 -9.77
C VAL A 37 -10.52 7.61 -8.61
N GLU A 38 -10.71 8.74 -7.96
CA GLU A 38 -11.71 8.95 -6.91
C GLU A 38 -13.13 8.77 -7.44
N GLU A 39 -13.41 9.29 -8.63
CA GLU A 39 -14.68 9.06 -9.32
C GLU A 39 -14.87 7.60 -9.71
N SER A 40 -13.81 6.94 -10.17
CA SER A 40 -13.81 5.50 -10.46
C SER A 40 -14.18 4.68 -9.22
N VAL A 41 -13.56 4.97 -8.08
CA VAL A 41 -13.84 4.31 -6.78
C VAL A 41 -15.28 4.55 -6.34
N SER A 42 -15.75 5.79 -6.41
CA SER A 42 -17.13 6.15 -6.04
C SER A 42 -18.16 5.45 -6.93
N TYR A 43 -17.92 5.45 -8.24
CA TYR A 43 -18.74 4.75 -9.22
C TYR A 43 -18.81 3.25 -8.92
N LEU A 44 -17.64 2.59 -8.74
CA LEU A 44 -17.54 1.17 -8.42
C LEU A 44 -18.34 0.84 -7.15
N LYS A 45 -18.14 1.56 -6.05
CA LYS A 45 -18.88 1.35 -4.80
C LYS A 45 -20.40 1.43 -5.03
N THR A 46 -20.84 2.40 -5.83
CA THR A 46 -22.27 2.59 -6.16
C THR A 46 -22.83 1.45 -7.01
N GLN A 47 -22.07 0.98 -8.03
CA GLN A 47 -22.55 -0.11 -8.89
C GLN A 47 -22.52 -1.46 -8.17
N ILE A 48 -21.48 -1.75 -7.41
CA ILE A 48 -21.35 -2.98 -6.61
C ILE A 48 -22.52 -3.14 -5.64
N SER A 49 -23.03 -2.04 -5.06
CA SER A 49 -24.18 -2.10 -4.16
C SER A 49 -25.45 -2.58 -4.85
N LYS A 50 -25.58 -2.35 -6.17
CA LYS A 50 -26.73 -2.73 -7.00
C LYS A 50 -26.61 -4.13 -7.61
N MET A 51 -25.40 -4.73 -7.58
CA MET A 51 -25.15 -6.04 -8.17
C MET A 51 -25.85 -7.16 -7.37
N THR A 52 -26.57 -8.01 -8.07
CA THR A 52 -27.32 -9.15 -7.50
C THR A 52 -26.64 -10.48 -7.75
N VAL A 53 -25.90 -10.62 -8.86
CA VAL A 53 -25.17 -11.84 -9.22
C VAL A 53 -23.90 -11.94 -8.37
N ALA A 54 -23.81 -12.97 -7.56
CA ALA A 54 -22.74 -13.15 -6.57
C ALA A 54 -21.33 -13.18 -7.21
N ALA A 55 -21.16 -13.89 -8.34
CA ALA A 55 -19.88 -13.97 -9.04
C ALA A 55 -19.43 -12.59 -9.57
N GLU A 56 -20.34 -11.85 -10.19
CA GLU A 56 -20.09 -10.50 -10.71
C GLU A 56 -19.74 -9.53 -9.58
N LYS A 57 -20.51 -9.55 -8.50
CA LYS A 57 -20.27 -8.72 -7.32
C LYS A 57 -18.92 -9.00 -6.69
N ARG A 58 -18.55 -10.28 -6.56
CA ARG A 58 -17.24 -10.71 -6.06
C ARG A 58 -16.10 -10.17 -6.93
N ALA A 59 -16.21 -10.33 -8.25
CA ALA A 59 -15.20 -9.85 -9.19
C ALA A 59 -15.06 -8.32 -9.16
N ALA A 60 -16.16 -7.59 -9.07
CA ALA A 60 -16.14 -6.13 -8.96
C ALA A 60 -15.50 -5.65 -7.64
N TRP A 61 -15.72 -6.35 -6.51
CA TRP A 61 -15.02 -6.09 -5.25
C TRP A 61 -13.49 -6.33 -5.37
N ILE A 62 -13.05 -7.41 -6.05
CA ILE A 62 -11.64 -7.68 -6.29
C ILE A 62 -10.99 -6.55 -7.10
N PHE A 63 -11.68 -6.07 -8.13
CA PHE A 63 -11.19 -4.97 -8.95
C PHE A 63 -11.08 -3.66 -8.15
N LEU A 64 -12.11 -3.31 -7.39
CA LEU A 64 -12.08 -2.14 -6.51
C LEU A 64 -10.93 -2.21 -5.50
N ALA A 65 -10.74 -3.37 -4.88
CA ALA A 65 -9.65 -3.59 -3.93
C ALA A 65 -8.28 -3.39 -4.59
N SER A 66 -8.08 -3.94 -5.80
CA SER A 66 -6.85 -3.77 -6.56
C SER A 66 -6.59 -2.30 -6.92
N LEU A 67 -7.61 -1.55 -7.30
CA LEU A 67 -7.51 -0.12 -7.57
C LEU A 67 -7.12 0.67 -6.32
N GLN A 68 -7.77 0.40 -5.19
CA GLN A 68 -7.46 1.01 -3.90
C GLN A 68 -6.03 0.69 -3.44
N GLU A 69 -5.55 -0.53 -3.67
CA GLU A 69 -4.18 -0.92 -3.39
C GLU A 69 -3.18 -0.12 -4.22
N GLN A 70 -3.43 0.07 -5.52
CA GLN A 70 -2.59 0.89 -6.40
C GLN A 70 -2.55 2.36 -5.97
N MET A 71 -3.59 2.85 -5.31
CA MET A 71 -3.66 4.18 -4.70
C MET A 71 -3.03 4.26 -3.30
N ALA A 72 -2.40 3.19 -2.82
CA ALA A 72 -1.92 3.06 -1.44
C ALA A 72 -3.02 3.23 -0.36
N LEU A 73 -4.29 3.04 -0.72
CA LEU A 73 -5.43 3.02 0.20
C LEU A 73 -5.58 1.62 0.81
N TYR A 74 -4.54 1.16 1.52
CA TYR A 74 -4.42 -0.24 1.95
C TYR A 74 -5.52 -0.68 2.91
N GLU A 75 -5.97 0.19 3.81
CA GLU A 75 -7.08 -0.11 4.72
C GLU A 75 -8.39 -0.37 3.95
N ASP A 76 -8.70 0.48 2.98
CA ASP A 76 -9.88 0.31 2.12
C ASP A 76 -9.74 -0.93 1.23
N ALA A 77 -8.55 -1.15 0.66
CA ALA A 77 -8.26 -2.33 -0.16
C ALA A 77 -8.45 -3.63 0.65
N GLN A 78 -7.93 -3.68 1.87
CA GLN A 78 -8.11 -4.82 2.78
C GLN A 78 -9.58 -5.11 3.02
N LYS A 79 -10.40 -4.08 3.32
CA LYS A 79 -11.84 -4.22 3.52
C LYS A 79 -12.55 -4.72 2.26
N SER A 80 -12.17 -4.20 1.10
CA SER A 80 -12.75 -4.60 -0.19
C SER A 80 -12.39 -6.04 -0.56
N TYR A 81 -11.15 -6.48 -0.33
CA TYR A 81 -10.75 -7.90 -0.49
C TYR A 81 -11.51 -8.79 0.50
N ALA A 82 -11.71 -8.36 1.75
CA ALA A 82 -12.48 -9.11 2.73
C ALA A 82 -13.96 -9.28 2.31
N GLN A 83 -14.56 -8.23 1.73
CA GLN A 83 -15.90 -8.31 1.15
C GLN A 83 -15.96 -9.35 0.01
N ALA A 84 -14.97 -9.33 -0.90
CA ALA A 84 -14.88 -10.31 -1.99
C ALA A 84 -14.75 -11.74 -1.45
N ALA A 85 -13.85 -11.95 -0.47
CA ALA A 85 -13.63 -13.25 0.16
C ALA A 85 -14.86 -13.81 0.89
N GLY A 86 -15.71 -12.93 1.42
CA GLY A 86 -16.96 -13.30 2.07
C GLY A 86 -18.07 -13.76 1.10
N ILE A 87 -17.89 -13.57 -0.21
CA ILE A 87 -18.88 -13.98 -1.22
C ILE A 87 -18.56 -15.38 -1.72
N ALA A 88 -19.40 -16.36 -1.37
CA ALA A 88 -19.27 -17.74 -1.84
C ALA A 88 -19.73 -17.86 -3.31
N ALA A 89 -18.86 -17.51 -4.25
CA ALA A 89 -19.12 -17.58 -5.67
C ALA A 89 -17.87 -17.96 -6.47
N GLY A 90 -18.06 -18.43 -7.71
CA GLY A 90 -16.98 -18.64 -8.67
C GLY A 90 -16.49 -17.32 -9.30
N ASP A 91 -15.66 -17.46 -10.33
CA ASP A 91 -15.17 -16.32 -11.10
C ASP A 91 -16.24 -15.83 -12.08
N ALA A 92 -16.25 -14.51 -12.31
CA ALA A 92 -17.09 -13.90 -13.33
C ALA A 92 -16.43 -13.98 -14.71
N GLU A 93 -17.24 -14.04 -15.76
CA GLU A 93 -16.77 -14.08 -17.14
C GLU A 93 -16.03 -12.81 -17.51
N GLY A 94 -14.92 -12.93 -18.22
CA GLY A 94 -14.11 -11.79 -18.66
C GLY A 94 -13.29 -11.11 -17.54
N MET A 95 -13.35 -11.61 -16.31
CA MET A 95 -12.62 -11.05 -15.16
C MET A 95 -11.43 -11.95 -14.76
N PRO A 96 -10.37 -11.39 -14.15
CA PRO A 96 -9.25 -12.17 -13.64
C PRO A 96 -9.71 -13.19 -12.60
N LYS A 97 -9.24 -14.44 -12.76
CA LYS A 97 -9.57 -15.54 -11.84
C LYS A 97 -8.72 -15.46 -10.58
N LYS A 98 -9.37 -15.54 -9.42
CA LYS A 98 -8.69 -15.62 -8.11
C LYS A 98 -9.41 -16.61 -7.20
N THR A 99 -8.66 -17.51 -6.59
CA THR A 99 -9.22 -18.37 -5.54
C THR A 99 -9.53 -17.54 -4.29
N ASN A 100 -10.42 -18.05 -3.44
CA ASN A 100 -10.74 -17.37 -2.18
C ASN A 100 -9.50 -17.21 -1.30
N GLU A 101 -8.62 -18.20 -1.26
CA GLU A 101 -7.37 -18.16 -0.51
C GLU A 101 -6.44 -17.04 -1.01
N GLN A 102 -6.35 -16.83 -2.33
CA GLN A 102 -5.56 -15.75 -2.91
C GLN A 102 -6.14 -14.37 -2.53
N ILE A 103 -7.46 -14.22 -2.53
CA ILE A 103 -8.12 -12.97 -2.11
C ILE A 103 -7.84 -12.68 -0.63
N VAL A 104 -7.90 -13.71 0.23
CA VAL A 104 -7.56 -13.55 1.65
C VAL A 104 -6.09 -13.16 1.82
N LEU A 105 -5.17 -13.74 1.06
CA LEU A 105 -3.74 -13.35 1.10
C LEU A 105 -3.53 -11.92 0.61
N ASP A 106 -4.29 -11.43 -0.38
CA ASP A 106 -4.27 -10.03 -0.79
C ASP A 106 -4.77 -9.11 0.34
N ALA A 107 -5.83 -9.50 1.06
CA ALA A 107 -6.29 -8.77 2.24
C ALA A 107 -5.22 -8.74 3.36
N VAL A 108 -4.52 -9.86 3.62
CA VAL A 108 -3.40 -9.93 4.57
C VAL A 108 -2.28 -8.98 4.16
N ARG A 109 -1.87 -8.99 2.89
CA ARG A 109 -0.84 -8.09 2.37
C ARG A 109 -1.21 -6.62 2.59
N CYS A 110 -2.46 -6.25 2.27
CA CYS A 110 -2.95 -4.90 2.51
C CYS A 110 -2.97 -4.55 4.00
N ALA A 111 -3.41 -5.46 4.89
CA ALA A 111 -3.41 -5.24 6.34
C ALA A 111 -1.98 -4.97 6.84
N LEU A 112 -1.00 -5.77 6.45
CA LEU A 112 0.41 -5.54 6.78
C LEU A 112 0.92 -4.21 6.20
N SER A 113 0.47 -3.83 5.00
CA SER A 113 0.93 -2.60 4.32
C SER A 113 0.47 -1.31 4.98
N TYR A 114 -0.54 -1.34 5.85
CA TYR A 114 -0.90 -0.19 6.69
C TYR A 114 -0.65 -0.41 8.18
N GLY A 115 0.05 -1.50 8.55
CA GLY A 115 0.50 -1.77 9.91
C GLY A 115 -0.52 -2.47 10.80
N ASP A 116 -1.60 -3.03 10.25
CA ASP A 116 -2.57 -3.83 11.01
C ASP A 116 -2.18 -5.31 10.99
N TYR A 117 -1.11 -5.63 11.70
CA TYR A 117 -0.65 -7.00 11.86
C TYR A 117 -1.63 -7.89 12.66
N ALA A 118 -2.49 -7.30 13.48
CA ALA A 118 -3.49 -8.06 14.24
C ALA A 118 -4.55 -8.67 13.31
N THR A 119 -5.09 -7.87 12.38
CA THR A 119 -6.02 -8.35 11.34
C THR A 119 -5.32 -9.35 10.41
N ALA A 120 -4.06 -9.08 10.01
CA ALA A 120 -3.27 -10.00 9.19
C ALA A 120 -3.15 -11.37 9.86
N ASP A 121 -2.77 -11.42 11.13
CA ASP A 121 -2.64 -12.67 11.91
C ASP A 121 -3.97 -13.40 12.04
N SER A 122 -5.07 -12.68 12.24
CA SER A 122 -6.40 -13.28 12.32
C SER A 122 -6.75 -14.05 11.06
N TYR A 123 -6.50 -13.46 9.87
CA TYR A 123 -6.73 -14.13 8.58
C TYR A 123 -5.79 -15.30 8.36
N LEU A 124 -4.49 -15.15 8.64
CA LEU A 124 -3.48 -16.21 8.48
C LEU A 124 -3.79 -17.42 9.36
N ASN A 125 -4.29 -17.19 10.57
CA ASN A 125 -4.57 -18.24 11.54
C ASN A 125 -5.96 -18.89 11.38
N SER A 126 -6.87 -18.29 10.63
CA SER A 126 -8.24 -18.80 10.47
C SER A 126 -8.57 -19.19 9.04
N ALA A 127 -8.61 -18.21 8.13
CA ALA A 127 -9.23 -18.38 6.81
C ALA A 127 -8.41 -19.25 5.85
N VAL A 128 -7.07 -19.19 5.92
CA VAL A 128 -6.17 -19.87 4.98
C VAL A 128 -5.25 -20.90 5.64
N ARG A 129 -5.24 -20.98 6.97
CA ARG A 129 -4.32 -21.81 7.74
C ARG A 129 -4.19 -23.26 7.22
N ASN A 130 -5.31 -23.86 6.86
CA ASN A 130 -5.40 -25.28 6.48
C ASN A 130 -5.36 -25.49 4.95
N SER A 131 -4.91 -24.50 4.18
CA SER A 131 -4.80 -24.63 2.72
C SER A 131 -3.94 -25.84 2.33
N LYS A 132 -4.39 -26.58 1.32
CA LYS A 132 -3.64 -27.67 0.69
C LYS A 132 -2.76 -27.19 -0.46
N ASN A 133 -2.90 -25.93 -0.87
CA ASN A 133 -2.12 -25.34 -1.94
C ASN A 133 -0.72 -24.95 -1.44
N ALA A 134 0.32 -25.55 -2.03
CA ALA A 134 1.71 -25.29 -1.62
C ALA A 134 2.13 -23.82 -1.76
N ASN A 135 1.67 -23.13 -2.81
CA ASN A 135 1.96 -21.72 -2.99
C ASN A 135 1.27 -20.87 -1.90
N VAL A 136 0.00 -21.16 -1.60
CA VAL A 136 -0.72 -20.47 -0.49
C VAL A 136 0.02 -20.68 0.82
N GLN A 137 0.47 -21.89 1.12
CA GLN A 137 1.26 -22.19 2.32
C GLN A 137 2.59 -21.42 2.36
N ALA A 138 3.25 -21.23 1.21
CA ALA A 138 4.47 -20.44 1.13
C ALA A 138 4.21 -18.96 1.48
N TYR A 139 3.13 -18.37 0.94
CA TYR A 139 2.74 -17.00 1.27
C TYR A 139 2.30 -16.84 2.73
N ILE A 140 1.58 -17.82 3.30
CA ILE A 140 1.23 -17.82 4.73
C ILE A 140 2.49 -17.71 5.59
N LYS A 141 3.50 -18.56 5.32
CA LYS A 141 4.77 -18.55 6.04
C LYS A 141 5.51 -17.22 5.89
N LEU A 142 5.57 -16.67 4.66
CA LEU A 142 6.18 -15.35 4.41
C LEU A 142 5.49 -14.26 5.20
N TYR A 143 4.17 -14.16 5.10
CA TYR A 143 3.39 -13.09 5.75
C TYR A 143 3.37 -13.23 7.27
N THR A 144 3.50 -14.46 7.81
CA THR A 144 3.71 -14.68 9.24
C THR A 144 5.03 -14.03 9.70
N GLN A 145 6.11 -14.17 8.92
CA GLN A 145 7.37 -13.51 9.25
C GLN A 145 7.29 -11.99 9.07
N TRP A 146 6.60 -11.51 8.05
CA TRP A 146 6.35 -10.08 7.88
C TRP A 146 5.53 -9.50 9.04
N SER A 147 4.51 -10.21 9.53
CA SER A 147 3.79 -9.81 10.72
C SER A 147 4.70 -9.75 11.95
N ALA A 148 5.59 -10.74 12.12
CA ALA A 148 6.58 -10.74 13.21
C ALA A 148 7.55 -9.55 13.11
N LEU A 149 8.05 -9.24 11.89
CA LEU A 149 8.89 -8.07 11.65
C LEU A 149 8.17 -6.75 11.96
N CYS A 150 6.87 -6.65 11.61
CA CYS A 150 6.05 -5.47 11.95
C CYS A 150 5.86 -5.26 13.45
N LYS A 151 5.91 -6.33 14.23
CA LYS A 151 5.75 -6.31 15.70
C LYS A 151 7.06 -6.04 16.43
N ALA A 152 8.20 -6.23 15.76
CA ALA A 152 9.49 -6.04 16.39
C ALA A 152 9.65 -4.58 16.86
N ASP A 153 9.99 -4.41 18.12
CA ASP A 153 10.21 -3.08 18.71
C ASP A 153 11.71 -2.72 18.78
N ASP A 154 12.58 -3.71 18.60
CA ASP A 154 14.03 -3.56 18.64
C ASP A 154 14.73 -4.58 17.71
N VAL A 155 16.05 -4.48 17.61
CA VAL A 155 16.90 -5.38 16.81
C VAL A 155 16.81 -6.83 17.27
N MET A 156 16.62 -7.07 18.55
CA MET A 156 16.48 -8.44 19.09
C MET A 156 15.21 -9.11 18.57
N GLY A 157 14.11 -8.36 18.49
CA GLY A 157 12.84 -8.84 17.93
C GLY A 157 12.89 -9.18 16.44
N LEU A 158 13.88 -8.66 15.71
CA LEU A 158 14.07 -8.99 14.28
C LEU A 158 14.80 -10.32 14.06
N GLN A 159 15.56 -10.83 15.05
CA GLN A 159 16.46 -11.97 14.85
C GLN A 159 15.72 -13.25 14.45
N GLU A 160 14.68 -13.62 15.18
CA GLU A 160 13.94 -14.86 14.90
C GLU A 160 13.30 -14.85 13.51
N PRO A 161 12.50 -13.84 13.12
CA PRO A 161 11.94 -13.80 11.77
C PRO A 161 13.00 -13.75 10.66
N LEU A 162 14.16 -13.10 10.85
CA LEU A 162 15.24 -13.09 9.86
C LEU A 162 15.87 -14.47 9.70
N VAL A 163 16.14 -15.20 10.79
CA VAL A 163 16.64 -16.58 10.74
C VAL A 163 15.65 -17.50 10.01
N MET A 164 14.35 -17.34 10.29
CA MET A 164 13.32 -18.11 9.59
C MET A 164 13.27 -17.81 8.10
N LEU A 165 13.36 -16.52 7.70
CA LEU A 165 13.41 -16.13 6.30
C LEU A 165 14.65 -16.70 5.60
N GLN A 166 15.82 -16.69 6.23
CA GLN A 166 17.03 -17.33 5.69
C GLN A 166 16.86 -18.84 5.51
N ALA A 167 16.21 -19.51 6.46
CA ALA A 167 15.90 -20.94 6.35
C ALA A 167 14.98 -21.22 5.16
N TYR A 168 14.01 -20.34 4.87
CA TYR A 168 13.09 -20.52 3.74
C TYR A 168 13.77 -20.51 2.37
N LEU A 169 14.92 -19.87 2.23
CA LEU A 169 15.70 -19.90 0.99
C LEU A 169 16.19 -21.31 0.62
N LYS A 170 16.36 -22.18 1.61
CA LYS A 170 16.84 -23.57 1.44
C LYS A 170 15.73 -24.58 1.21
N VAL A 171 14.46 -24.15 1.24
CA VAL A 171 13.29 -25.04 1.17
C VAL A 171 12.61 -24.90 -0.18
N ASP A 172 12.42 -26.02 -0.90
CA ASP A 172 11.83 -26.02 -2.24
C ASP A 172 10.35 -25.59 -2.24
N SER A 173 9.59 -25.97 -1.23
CA SER A 173 8.19 -25.56 -1.12
C SER A 173 8.01 -24.03 -0.95
N MET A 174 9.08 -23.28 -0.73
CA MET A 174 9.09 -21.82 -0.64
C MET A 174 9.45 -21.13 -1.96
N ASN A 175 9.65 -21.88 -3.05
CA ASN A 175 10.09 -21.31 -4.33
C ASN A 175 9.22 -20.15 -4.84
N ALA A 176 7.90 -20.19 -4.59
CA ALA A 176 6.96 -19.15 -5.01
C ALA A 176 7.24 -17.77 -4.36
N VAL A 177 7.90 -17.75 -3.21
CA VAL A 177 8.13 -16.52 -2.41
C VAL A 177 9.61 -16.18 -2.21
N LYS A 178 10.54 -17.00 -2.72
CA LYS A 178 11.98 -16.75 -2.55
C LYS A 178 12.45 -15.36 -3.00
N PRO A 179 11.96 -14.79 -4.14
CA PRO A 179 12.32 -13.41 -4.49
C PRO A 179 11.92 -12.40 -3.41
N ALA A 180 10.69 -12.49 -2.89
CA ALA A 180 10.21 -11.62 -1.83
C ALA A 180 10.95 -11.84 -0.49
N VAL A 181 11.33 -13.08 -0.17
CA VAL A 181 12.19 -13.39 1.00
C VAL A 181 13.55 -12.72 0.85
N LEU A 182 14.19 -12.84 -0.30
CA LEU A 182 15.49 -12.22 -0.58
C LEU A 182 15.40 -10.69 -0.50
N LEU A 183 14.34 -10.09 -1.05
CA LEU A 183 14.10 -8.65 -0.99
C LEU A 183 13.93 -8.19 0.46
N THR A 184 13.17 -8.94 1.27
CA THR A 184 12.97 -8.65 2.70
C THR A 184 14.30 -8.69 3.45
N LEU A 185 15.09 -9.74 3.25
CA LEU A 185 16.40 -9.90 3.87
C LEU A 185 17.34 -8.76 3.48
N TRP A 186 17.44 -8.42 2.19
CA TRP A 186 18.25 -7.30 1.73
C TRP A 186 17.81 -5.98 2.36
N TYR A 187 16.49 -5.71 2.37
CA TYR A 187 15.95 -4.47 2.91
C TYR A 187 16.25 -4.29 4.40
N VAL A 188 16.08 -5.35 5.20
CA VAL A 188 16.25 -5.27 6.68
C VAL A 188 17.72 -5.32 7.10
N THR A 189 18.56 -6.12 6.39
CA THR A 189 19.96 -6.35 6.81
C THR A 189 20.97 -5.47 6.08
N GLY A 190 20.62 -4.90 4.92
CA GLY A 190 21.55 -4.19 4.05
C GLY A 190 22.57 -5.10 3.32
N ASP A 191 22.53 -6.43 3.51
CA ASP A 191 23.45 -7.36 2.87
C ASP A 191 23.19 -7.46 1.36
N THR A 192 24.09 -6.90 0.58
CA THR A 192 24.02 -6.85 -0.88
C THR A 192 24.09 -8.22 -1.55
N SER A 193 24.52 -9.27 -0.85
CA SER A 193 24.52 -10.63 -1.38
C SER A 193 23.12 -11.09 -1.76
N TYR A 194 22.08 -10.65 -1.02
CA TYR A 194 20.69 -10.97 -1.33
C TYR A 194 20.19 -10.27 -2.60
N SER A 195 20.54 -9.00 -2.82
CA SER A 195 20.17 -8.27 -4.05
C SER A 195 20.86 -8.87 -5.29
N GLN A 196 22.11 -9.31 -5.16
CA GLN A 196 22.82 -10.03 -6.21
C GLN A 196 22.14 -11.38 -6.53
N GLN A 197 21.67 -12.11 -5.52
CA GLN A 197 20.93 -13.35 -5.72
C GLN A 197 19.60 -13.11 -6.45
N ILE A 198 18.86 -12.04 -6.11
CA ILE A 198 17.63 -11.67 -6.79
C ILE A 198 17.89 -11.47 -8.29
N THR A 199 18.83 -10.61 -8.63
CA THR A 199 19.13 -10.27 -10.04
C THR A 199 19.66 -11.45 -10.84
N LYS A 200 20.41 -12.35 -10.21
CA LYS A 200 20.97 -13.53 -10.85
C LYS A 200 19.97 -14.67 -11.03
N LEU A 201 19.19 -14.98 -10.00
CA LEU A 201 18.31 -16.16 -9.97
C LEU A 201 16.89 -15.85 -10.45
N TYR A 202 16.44 -14.60 -10.27
CA TYR A 202 15.07 -14.16 -10.56
C TYR A 202 15.03 -12.86 -11.41
N PRO A 203 15.77 -12.79 -12.54
CA PRO A 203 15.99 -11.53 -13.28
C PRO A 203 14.71 -10.88 -13.83
N LYS A 204 13.63 -11.67 -13.94
CA LYS A 204 12.32 -11.23 -14.46
C LYS A 204 11.30 -10.95 -13.35
N SER A 205 11.67 -11.10 -12.09
CA SER A 205 10.76 -10.81 -10.96
C SER A 205 10.62 -9.31 -10.75
N ILE A 206 9.54 -8.91 -10.09
CA ILE A 206 9.31 -7.52 -9.70
C ILE A 206 10.38 -7.07 -8.69
N GLU A 207 10.83 -7.99 -7.82
CA GLU A 207 11.89 -7.73 -6.86
C GLU A 207 13.23 -7.41 -7.55
N ALA A 208 13.53 -8.07 -8.68
CA ALA A 208 14.71 -7.73 -9.48
C ALA A 208 14.58 -6.33 -10.10
N SER A 209 13.39 -5.94 -10.54
CA SER A 209 13.15 -4.59 -11.05
C SER A 209 13.30 -3.53 -9.95
N ILE A 210 12.85 -3.83 -8.73
CA ILE A 210 13.04 -2.96 -7.56
C ILE A 210 14.53 -2.80 -7.25
N VAL A 211 15.29 -3.91 -7.19
CA VAL A 211 16.74 -3.90 -6.93
C VAL A 211 17.52 -3.08 -7.96
N ARG A 212 17.11 -3.13 -9.23
CA ARG A 212 17.73 -2.34 -10.30
C ARG A 212 17.30 -0.88 -10.34
N GLY A 213 16.26 -0.50 -9.58
CA GLY A 213 15.64 0.82 -9.66
C GLY A 213 14.69 1.01 -10.85
N ASP A 214 14.35 -0.07 -11.59
CA ASP A 214 13.41 -0.02 -12.73
C ASP A 214 11.96 0.08 -12.25
N ALA A 215 11.67 -0.28 -11.02
CA ALA A 215 10.36 -0.21 -10.40
C ALA A 215 10.46 0.49 -9.04
N GLN A 216 9.49 1.35 -8.76
CA GLN A 216 9.35 1.92 -7.42
C GLN A 216 8.93 0.83 -6.44
N LEU A 217 9.51 0.88 -5.24
CA LEU A 217 9.01 0.07 -4.14
C LEU A 217 7.61 0.59 -3.81
N LEU A 218 6.58 -0.17 -4.16
CA LEU A 218 5.23 0.14 -3.69
C LEU A 218 5.27 0.18 -2.15
N PRO A 219 4.52 1.08 -1.49
CA PRO A 219 4.41 1.07 -0.05
C PRO A 219 3.98 -0.34 0.38
N THR A 220 4.94 -1.08 0.89
CA THR A 220 4.82 -2.45 1.32
C THR A 220 4.97 -2.47 2.85
N PRO A 221 4.69 -3.59 3.53
CA PRO A 221 4.92 -3.67 4.97
C PRO A 221 6.37 -3.36 5.38
N PHE A 222 7.32 -3.24 4.46
CA PHE A 222 8.74 -2.95 4.72
C PHE A 222 8.98 -1.67 5.53
N TRP A 223 8.12 -0.66 5.40
CA TRP A 223 8.17 0.54 6.25
C TRP A 223 8.07 0.26 7.75
N PHE A 224 7.51 -0.89 8.11
CA PHE A 224 7.35 -1.32 9.50
C PHE A 224 8.45 -2.26 9.99
N PHE A 225 9.36 -2.70 9.10
CA PHE A 225 10.44 -3.62 9.44
C PHE A 225 11.69 -2.92 9.96
N VAL A 226 11.77 -1.61 9.86
CA VAL A 226 12.91 -0.85 10.35
C VAL A 226 12.87 -0.85 11.88
N PRO A 227 13.98 -1.23 12.55
CA PRO A 227 14.07 -1.15 14.00
C PRO A 227 13.76 0.27 14.47
N LYS A 228 12.89 0.39 15.45
CA LYS A 228 12.48 1.69 16.00
C LYS A 228 13.55 2.31 16.90
N SER A 229 14.59 1.58 17.27
CA SER A 229 15.75 2.06 18.00
C SER A 229 16.85 2.45 17.04
N GLY A 230 17.23 3.73 17.04
CA GLY A 230 18.12 4.39 16.09
C GLY A 230 19.60 4.02 16.16
N GLU A 231 19.96 2.75 16.32
CA GLU A 231 21.31 2.25 16.09
C GLU A 231 21.36 1.45 14.78
N ALA A 232 21.07 2.13 13.67
CA ALA A 232 21.55 1.67 12.39
C ALA A 232 23.05 2.02 12.31
N GLU A 233 23.91 1.12 12.74
CA GLU A 233 25.28 1.14 12.24
C GLU A 233 25.23 1.16 10.73
N GLN A 234 25.95 2.10 10.15
CA GLN A 234 26.06 2.43 8.74
C GLN A 234 26.29 1.19 7.86
N GLY A 235 25.23 0.50 7.50
CA GLY A 235 25.21 -0.37 6.35
C GLY A 235 24.63 0.44 5.19
N THR A 236 25.49 0.89 4.29
CA THR A 236 25.18 1.61 3.06
C THR A 236 24.30 0.75 2.14
N GLY A 237 23.03 0.72 2.42
CA GLY A 237 21.97 0.10 1.61
C GLY A 237 20.72 0.96 1.67
N SER A 238 20.91 2.30 1.57
CA SER A 238 19.81 3.19 1.28
C SER A 238 19.23 2.78 -0.07
N ILE A 239 18.03 2.22 -0.07
CA ILE A 239 17.19 2.30 -1.27
C ILE A 239 16.92 3.80 -1.40
N ALA A 240 17.72 4.46 -2.23
CA ALA A 240 17.47 5.83 -2.58
C ALA A 240 16.02 5.90 -3.10
N MET A 241 15.17 6.66 -2.43
CA MET A 241 13.99 7.16 -3.09
C MET A 241 14.47 7.78 -4.40
N PRO A 242 13.80 7.52 -5.54
CA PRO A 242 14.20 8.12 -6.79
C PRO A 242 14.31 9.63 -6.57
N GLU A 243 15.52 10.17 -6.74
CA GLU A 243 15.67 11.59 -6.98
C GLU A 243 14.76 11.95 -8.15
N GLU A 244 14.03 13.02 -8.04
CA GLU A 244 13.35 13.63 -9.19
C GLU A 244 14.33 13.67 -10.37
N PRO A 245 13.89 13.41 -11.61
CA PRO A 245 14.78 13.35 -12.75
C PRO A 245 15.60 14.63 -12.84
N LYS A 246 16.89 14.53 -12.61
CA LYS A 246 17.85 15.58 -12.91
C LYS A 246 17.69 15.93 -14.38
N GLN A 247 17.10 17.07 -14.65
CA GLN A 247 17.15 17.68 -15.97
C GLN A 247 18.63 17.81 -16.34
N THR A 248 19.02 17.04 -17.35
CA THR A 248 20.32 17.14 -17.98
C THR A 248 20.54 18.58 -18.41
N ALA A 249 21.61 19.17 -17.85
CA ALA A 249 22.09 20.47 -18.26
C ALA A 249 22.60 20.39 -19.71
N ALA A 250 21.86 20.89 -20.64
CA ALA A 250 22.33 21.37 -21.94
C ALA A 250 21.45 22.57 -22.31
N GLU A 251 21.93 23.74 -22.02
CA GLU A 251 22.18 24.87 -22.88
C GLU A 251 22.31 26.15 -22.05
N LYS A 252 23.51 26.70 -22.16
CA LYS A 252 23.84 28.05 -21.70
C LYS A 252 23.24 29.07 -22.67
N ASN A 253 22.87 30.19 -22.07
CA ASN A 253 22.71 31.54 -22.58
C ASN A 253 21.28 31.99 -22.93
N ALA A 254 20.70 32.73 -21.99
CA ALA A 254 20.16 34.04 -22.26
C ALA A 254 19.84 34.79 -20.94
N THR A 255 20.64 35.78 -20.66
CA THR A 255 20.38 37.12 -20.05
C THR A 255 19.27 37.30 -19.04
N ALA A 256 19.72 37.67 -17.85
CA ALA A 256 19.14 38.49 -16.78
C ALA A 256 17.78 39.17 -17.03
N ALA A 257 16.86 38.88 -16.09
CA ALA A 257 15.98 39.88 -15.50
C ALA A 257 15.69 39.43 -14.06
N GLU A 258 16.23 40.15 -13.09
CA GLU A 258 15.99 40.02 -11.67
C GLU A 258 14.51 40.28 -11.37
N ALA A 259 13.80 39.26 -10.87
CA ALA A 259 12.63 39.44 -10.02
C ALA A 259 12.94 38.75 -8.70
N SER A 260 13.38 39.55 -7.74
CA SER A 260 13.56 39.20 -6.34
C SER A 260 12.22 38.74 -5.76
N VAL A 261 12.00 37.43 -5.75
CA VAL A 261 11.00 36.80 -4.87
C VAL A 261 11.72 36.48 -3.57
N ALA A 262 11.40 37.19 -2.51
CA ALA A 262 11.87 36.90 -1.16
C ALA A 262 11.53 35.43 -0.83
N PRO A 263 12.45 34.65 -0.25
CA PRO A 263 12.16 33.26 0.09
C PRO A 263 11.04 33.23 1.13
N ALA A 264 9.99 32.44 0.84
CA ALA A 264 8.93 32.17 1.81
C ALA A 264 9.58 31.65 3.10
N ARG A 265 9.50 32.44 4.18
CA ARG A 265 10.06 32.06 5.50
C ARG A 265 9.05 31.12 6.15
N PHE A 266 9.31 29.82 6.06
CA PHE A 266 8.58 28.85 6.85
C PHE A 266 8.85 29.07 8.34
N THR A 267 7.82 28.94 9.14
CA THR A 267 7.92 29.11 10.61
C THR A 267 8.09 27.79 11.34
N LYS A 268 7.87 26.69 10.65
CA LYS A 268 7.92 25.33 11.19
C LYS A 268 8.45 24.35 10.13
N TRP A 269 9.10 23.29 10.60
CA TRP A 269 9.67 22.23 9.78
C TRP A 269 9.11 20.89 10.21
N GLN A 270 8.45 20.17 9.30
CA GLN A 270 7.93 18.84 9.55
C GLN A 270 9.03 17.80 9.30
N LEU A 271 9.26 16.92 10.29
CA LEU A 271 10.22 15.83 10.21
C LEU A 271 9.56 14.47 9.98
N GLY A 272 8.32 14.29 10.40
CA GLY A 272 7.64 13.02 10.23
C GLY A 272 6.16 13.08 10.54
N LEU A 273 5.44 12.08 10.01
CA LEU A 273 4.00 11.87 10.22
C LEU A 273 3.82 10.43 10.71
N PHE A 274 3.26 10.25 11.90
CA PHE A 274 3.14 8.96 12.57
C PHE A 274 1.68 8.62 12.88
N ARG A 275 1.35 7.34 12.89
CA ARG A 275 0.03 6.85 13.32
C ARG A 275 -0.06 6.58 14.81
N THR A 276 1.08 6.46 15.49
CA THR A 276 1.16 6.23 16.93
C THR A 276 1.87 7.40 17.62
N GLU A 277 1.36 7.80 18.76
CA GLU A 277 1.96 8.87 19.57
C GLU A 277 3.36 8.48 20.05
N SER A 278 3.57 7.21 20.40
CA SER A 278 4.86 6.70 20.87
C SER A 278 5.98 6.89 19.85
N ASN A 279 5.71 6.62 18.56
CA ASN A 279 6.71 6.79 17.50
C ASN A 279 7.03 8.28 17.25
N ALA A 280 6.00 9.13 17.27
CA ALA A 280 6.19 10.57 17.16
C ALA A 280 7.02 11.10 18.34
N LYS A 281 6.75 10.57 19.56
CA LYS A 281 7.47 10.97 20.78
C LYS A 281 8.94 10.56 20.72
N LEU A 282 9.26 9.35 20.24
CA LEU A 282 10.64 8.92 20.08
C LEU A 282 11.44 9.88 19.18
N LEU A 283 10.92 10.19 17.98
CA LEU A 283 11.58 11.14 17.09
C LEU A 283 11.66 12.54 17.72
N ALA A 284 10.60 13.03 18.35
CA ALA A 284 10.60 14.35 18.98
C ALA A 284 11.62 14.44 20.11
N ASP A 285 11.75 13.42 20.95
CA ASP A 285 12.70 13.38 22.07
C ASP A 285 14.15 13.26 21.55
N GLU A 286 14.40 12.47 20.51
CA GLU A 286 15.71 12.39 19.84
C GLU A 286 16.14 13.75 19.27
N VAL A 287 15.25 14.40 18.54
CA VAL A 287 15.51 15.72 17.93
C VAL A 287 15.74 16.79 18.99
N LYS A 288 15.00 16.75 20.12
CA LYS A 288 15.24 17.61 21.29
C LYS A 288 16.61 17.37 21.91
N ALA A 289 17.03 16.11 22.03
CA ALA A 289 18.35 15.78 22.58
C ALA A 289 19.50 16.36 21.75
N LYS A 290 19.27 16.60 20.44
CA LYS A 290 20.21 17.30 19.54
C LYS A 290 20.05 18.83 19.55
N GLY A 291 19.23 19.38 20.45
CA GLY A 291 19.10 20.83 20.70
C GLY A 291 18.12 21.55 19.77
N PHE A 292 17.16 20.87 19.18
CA PHE A 292 16.10 21.47 18.38
C PHE A 292 14.79 21.61 19.19
N ASP A 293 14.00 22.64 18.90
CA ASP A 293 12.68 22.87 19.53
C ASP A 293 11.61 22.02 18.82
N ALA A 294 11.67 20.70 19.05
CA ALA A 294 10.73 19.75 18.48
C ALA A 294 9.47 19.61 19.33
N TYR A 295 8.32 19.48 18.70
CA TYR A 295 7.04 19.20 19.35
C TYR A 295 6.14 18.35 18.48
N ILE A 296 5.09 17.78 19.09
CA ILE A 296 4.13 16.91 18.38
C ILE A 296 2.81 17.67 18.28
N THR A 297 2.18 17.61 17.12
CA THR A 297 0.80 18.00 16.90
C THR A 297 0.00 16.84 16.33
N THR A 298 -1.32 16.92 16.37
CA THR A 298 -2.20 15.88 15.84
C THR A 298 -3.05 16.42 14.71
N GLU A 299 -3.22 15.60 13.67
CA GLU A 299 -4.13 15.87 12.56
C GLU A 299 -5.10 14.69 12.43
N LYS A 300 -6.41 14.99 12.49
CA LYS A 300 -7.45 14.00 12.23
C LYS A 300 -7.95 14.16 10.80
N ARG A 301 -7.71 13.16 9.96
CA ARG A 301 -8.15 13.18 8.57
C ARG A 301 -9.63 12.79 8.44
N ALA A 302 -10.23 13.08 7.28
CA ALA A 302 -11.62 12.76 6.98
C ALA A 302 -11.95 11.25 7.10
N SER A 303 -10.93 10.39 6.98
CA SER A 303 -11.03 8.93 7.23
C SER A 303 -11.24 8.56 8.71
N GLY A 304 -11.18 9.54 9.63
CA GLY A 304 -11.22 9.30 11.08
C GLY A 304 -9.87 8.94 11.70
N THR A 305 -8.84 8.71 10.91
CA THR A 305 -7.49 8.38 11.40
C THR A 305 -6.81 9.63 11.97
N THR A 306 -6.28 9.50 13.19
CA THR A 306 -5.45 10.54 13.81
C THR A 306 -3.98 10.28 13.49
N TYR A 307 -3.29 11.30 13.01
CA TYR A 307 -1.85 11.30 12.78
C TYR A 307 -1.16 12.20 13.79
N PHE A 308 0.05 11.79 14.18
CA PHE A 308 0.94 12.54 15.08
C PHE A 308 2.08 13.09 14.23
N ILE A 309 2.22 14.40 14.18
CA ILE A 309 3.18 15.10 13.31
C ILE A 309 4.27 15.68 14.21
N VAL A 310 5.53 15.34 13.90
CA VAL A 310 6.68 15.94 14.58
C VAL A 310 7.10 17.17 13.81
N LEU A 311 7.08 18.31 14.52
CA LEU A 311 7.43 19.63 14.00
C LEU A 311 8.60 20.20 14.80
N VAL A 312 9.46 20.97 14.11
CA VAL A 312 10.50 21.81 14.73
C VAL A 312 10.23 23.26 14.39
N ARG A 313 10.28 24.13 15.40
CA ARG A 313 10.12 25.58 15.16
C ARG A 313 11.38 26.15 14.53
N GLU A 314 11.17 27.12 13.62
CA GLU A 314 12.27 27.93 13.13
C GLU A 314 12.81 28.81 14.24
N ASP A 315 14.11 29.05 14.25
CA ASP A 315 14.76 29.92 15.19
C ASP A 315 14.96 31.35 14.60
N LYS A 316 15.50 32.25 15.42
CA LYS A 316 15.75 33.63 14.99
C LYS A 316 16.80 33.78 13.88
N ASN A 317 17.60 32.72 13.67
CA ASN A 317 18.69 32.70 12.68
C ASN A 317 18.21 32.25 11.30
N GLY A 318 17.03 31.59 11.20
CA GLY A 318 16.43 31.14 9.95
C GLY A 318 17.20 30.02 9.25
N ASN A 319 17.90 29.17 10.03
CA ASN A 319 18.76 28.12 9.51
C ASN A 319 18.49 26.73 10.10
N VAL A 320 17.34 26.56 10.75
CA VAL A 320 16.96 25.28 11.39
C VAL A 320 16.88 24.16 10.39
N ALA A 321 16.37 24.39 9.18
CA ALA A 321 16.32 23.37 8.13
C ALA A 321 17.72 22.83 7.76
N ASP A 322 18.69 23.70 7.59
CA ASP A 322 20.06 23.29 7.22
C ASP A 322 20.75 22.52 8.35
N ARG A 323 20.50 22.93 9.59
CA ARG A 323 21.00 22.24 10.78
C ARG A 323 20.34 20.87 10.95
N LEU A 324 19.03 20.75 10.69
CA LEU A 324 18.31 19.46 10.70
C LEU A 324 18.89 18.52 9.66
N ARG A 325 19.03 18.98 8.41
CA ARG A 325 19.63 18.18 7.32
C ARG A 325 21.07 17.77 7.61
N SER A 326 21.87 18.69 8.16
CA SER A 326 23.24 18.40 8.58
C SER A 326 23.32 17.40 9.74
N SER A 327 22.22 17.28 10.52
CA SER A 327 22.09 16.31 11.61
C SER A 327 21.43 14.99 11.16
N GLY A 328 21.19 14.82 9.83
CA GLY A 328 20.65 13.61 9.24
C GLY A 328 19.13 13.52 9.20
N TYR A 329 18.41 14.66 9.41
CA TYR A 329 16.96 14.67 9.34
C TYR A 329 16.46 15.34 8.06
N ASP A 330 15.59 14.66 7.34
CA ASP A 330 14.81 15.28 6.28
C ASP A 330 13.72 16.17 6.90
N CYS A 331 13.55 17.35 6.35
CA CYS A 331 12.53 18.27 6.85
C CYS A 331 11.86 19.07 5.72
N TYR A 332 10.58 19.32 5.88
CA TYR A 332 9.74 20.05 4.91
C TYR A 332 9.17 21.29 5.60
N GLY A 333 9.24 22.44 4.91
CA GLY A 333 8.64 23.68 5.44
C GLY A 333 7.12 23.57 5.45
N VAL A 334 6.50 23.96 6.56
CA VAL A 334 5.03 24.07 6.72
C VAL A 334 4.65 25.42 7.24
N GLU A 335 3.50 25.95 6.82
CA GLU A 335 2.96 27.23 7.25
C GLU A 335 2.31 27.19 8.64
#